data_035f90c2826105bb817c84ff7edd79a8
#
_entry.id   035f90c2826105bb817c84ff7edd79a8
#
_cell.length_a   1.000
_cell.length_b   1.000
_cell.length_c   1.000
_cell.angle_alpha   90.00
_cell.angle_beta   90.00
_cell.angle_gamma   90.00
#
_symmetry.space_group_name_H-M   'P 1'
#
loop_
_entity.id
_entity.type
_entity.pdbx_description
1 polymer ?
#
loop_
_entity_poly.entity_id
_entity_poly.type
_entity_poly.pdbx_seq_one_letter_code
_entity_poly.pdbx_strand_id
1 'polypeptide(L)'
;DTLSLHDALPILNHGLTLWDLDREFATGGFGGKTFMKLRRILGVLRDSYCRTVGIEYMYIAEPAERKWIQDHVEVGAPTTPREEQLRILKKLNSAEAFESFLQTKFVGQKRFSLEGGESVIPMLDAAISAAADAGLNEVTIGMPHRGRLNVLANIAGKSYGQIFQEFEGNYHENEVHGSGDVKYHLGTKGVFTAESGNTTKIYLAANPSHLEAVNPVLEGITRAKQDKIGRAHV
;
A
#
# COMPACT_ATOMS: atom_id res chain seq x y z
N ASP A 1 21.67 -16.47 -15.23
CA ASP A 1 20.43 -16.04 -15.86
C ASP A 1 20.32 -16.64 -17.24
N THR A 2 19.78 -17.85 -17.31
CA THR A 2 19.45 -18.53 -18.57
C THR A 2 18.12 -17.98 -19.07
N LEU A 3 18.17 -17.15 -20.11
CA LEU A 3 17.00 -16.84 -20.90
C LEU A 3 16.43 -18.14 -21.49
N SER A 4 15.18 -18.44 -21.20
CA SER A 4 14.51 -19.61 -21.79
C SER A 4 14.28 -19.38 -23.29
N LEU A 5 14.12 -20.46 -24.05
CA LEU A 5 13.76 -20.39 -25.47
C LEU A 5 12.47 -19.60 -25.72
N HIS A 6 11.55 -19.58 -24.74
CA HIS A 6 10.31 -18.79 -24.78
C HIS A 6 10.56 -17.27 -24.76
N ASP A 7 11.64 -16.81 -24.11
CA ASP A 7 12.00 -15.39 -24.07
C ASP A 7 12.63 -14.91 -25.39
N ALA A 8 13.11 -15.84 -26.23
CA ALA A 8 13.75 -15.53 -27.50
C ALA A 8 12.74 -15.38 -28.67
N LEU A 9 11.59 -16.04 -28.61
CA LEU A 9 10.60 -16.01 -29.70
C LEU A 9 10.11 -14.59 -30.06
N PRO A 10 9.79 -13.70 -29.10
CA PRO A 10 9.35 -12.33 -29.45
C PRO A 10 10.39 -11.51 -30.18
N ILE A 11 11.68 -11.66 -29.87
CA ILE A 11 12.74 -10.88 -30.50
C ILE A 11 13.00 -11.32 -31.95
N LEU A 12 12.79 -12.60 -32.28
CA LEU A 12 12.92 -13.12 -33.63
C LEU A 12 11.91 -12.48 -34.59
N ASN A 13 10.72 -12.16 -34.15
CA ASN A 13 9.69 -11.46 -34.92
C ASN A 13 10.12 -10.04 -35.38
N HIS A 14 11.11 -9.47 -34.70
CA HIS A 14 11.69 -8.17 -35.00
C HIS A 14 13.05 -8.26 -35.70
N GLY A 15 13.40 -9.44 -36.25
CA GLY A 15 14.65 -9.66 -36.96
C GLY A 15 15.89 -9.69 -36.07
N LEU A 16 15.70 -9.86 -34.76
CA LEU A 16 16.77 -9.99 -33.78
C LEU A 16 16.98 -11.47 -33.43
N THR A 17 18.21 -11.81 -33.10
CA THR A 17 18.62 -13.18 -32.76
C THR A 17 19.20 -13.25 -31.35
N LEU A 18 19.49 -14.46 -30.86
CA LEU A 18 20.18 -14.64 -29.58
C LEU A 18 21.57 -13.96 -29.54
N TRP A 19 22.22 -13.80 -30.68
CA TRP A 19 23.52 -13.13 -30.80
C TRP A 19 23.39 -11.62 -30.60
N ASP A 20 22.22 -11.02 -30.83
CA ASP A 20 21.96 -9.60 -30.63
C ASP A 20 21.73 -9.23 -29.16
N LEU A 21 21.55 -10.21 -28.28
CA LEU A 21 21.32 -9.98 -26.84
C LEU A 21 22.48 -9.20 -26.19
N ASP A 22 23.69 -9.35 -26.67
CA ASP A 22 24.87 -8.67 -26.16
C ASP A 22 25.23 -7.39 -26.92
N ARG A 23 24.49 -7.04 -27.99
CA ARG A 23 24.61 -5.75 -28.67
C ARG A 23 24.05 -4.64 -27.81
N GLU A 24 24.68 -3.47 -27.90
CA GLU A 24 24.22 -2.24 -27.28
C GLU A 24 23.27 -1.46 -28.19
N PHE A 25 22.21 -0.96 -27.58
CA PHE A 25 21.18 -0.16 -28.22
C PHE A 25 21.01 1.17 -27.49
N ALA A 26 20.76 2.23 -28.25
CA ALA A 26 20.34 3.51 -27.66
C ALA A 26 18.96 3.36 -27.02
N THR A 27 18.82 3.80 -25.78
CA THR A 27 17.61 3.57 -24.96
C THR A 27 16.73 4.79 -24.81
N GLY A 28 17.19 5.97 -25.23
CA GLY A 28 16.47 7.22 -24.97
C GLY A 28 16.34 7.57 -23.49
N GLY A 29 17.21 7.01 -22.63
CA GLY A 29 17.15 7.22 -21.17
C GLY A 29 16.40 6.12 -20.41
N PHE A 30 15.85 5.11 -21.10
CA PHE A 30 15.22 3.96 -20.45
C PHE A 30 16.17 3.30 -19.43
N GLY A 31 15.63 2.95 -18.25
CA GLY A 31 16.43 2.35 -17.19
C GLY A 31 17.56 3.23 -16.64
N GLY A 32 17.48 4.56 -16.86
CA GLY A 32 18.49 5.53 -16.43
C GLY A 32 19.81 5.46 -17.19
N LYS A 33 19.85 4.82 -18.36
CA LYS A 33 21.04 4.67 -19.21
C LYS A 33 20.79 5.14 -20.63
N THR A 34 21.80 5.73 -21.27
CA THR A 34 21.73 6.14 -22.67
C THR A 34 21.91 4.96 -23.64
N PHE A 35 22.68 3.96 -23.24
CA PHE A 35 22.92 2.73 -23.98
C PHE A 35 22.84 1.53 -23.07
N MET A 36 22.22 0.45 -23.52
CA MET A 36 22.18 -0.83 -22.83
C MET A 36 22.23 -2.01 -23.79
N LYS A 37 22.79 -3.12 -23.33
CA LYS A 37 22.66 -4.39 -24.02
C LYS A 37 21.19 -4.82 -24.07
N LEU A 38 20.76 -5.41 -25.19
CA LEU A 38 19.38 -5.89 -25.37
C LEU A 38 18.94 -6.81 -24.21
N ARG A 39 19.80 -7.70 -23.78
CA ARG A 39 19.58 -8.57 -22.60
C ARG A 39 19.17 -7.78 -21.36
N ARG A 40 19.79 -6.62 -21.12
CA ARG A 40 19.48 -5.77 -19.97
C ARG A 40 18.15 -5.02 -20.15
N ILE A 41 17.88 -4.54 -21.37
CA ILE A 41 16.61 -3.90 -21.72
C ILE A 41 15.45 -4.88 -21.47
N LEU A 42 15.54 -6.11 -21.99
CA LEU A 42 14.54 -7.15 -21.78
C LEU A 42 14.41 -7.53 -20.30
N GLY A 43 15.51 -7.56 -19.56
CA GLY A 43 15.49 -7.79 -18.11
C GLY A 43 14.69 -6.74 -17.37
N VAL A 44 14.93 -5.45 -17.63
CA VAL A 44 14.19 -4.35 -17.00
C VAL A 44 12.71 -4.40 -17.36
N LEU A 45 12.37 -4.59 -18.64
CA LEU A 45 10.98 -4.67 -19.10
C LEU A 45 10.23 -5.85 -18.43
N ARG A 46 10.86 -7.01 -18.39
CA ARG A 46 10.29 -8.18 -17.72
C ARG A 46 10.09 -7.94 -16.23
N ASP A 47 11.08 -7.36 -15.57
CA ASP A 47 11.01 -7.10 -14.12
C ASP A 47 9.97 -6.05 -13.78
N SER A 48 9.76 -5.04 -14.64
CA SER A 48 8.79 -3.98 -14.44
C SER A 48 7.35 -4.41 -14.78
N TYR A 49 7.14 -5.19 -15.86
CA TYR A 49 5.80 -5.39 -16.43
C TYR A 49 5.32 -6.84 -16.48
N CYS A 50 6.19 -7.82 -16.28
CA CYS A 50 5.86 -9.23 -16.48
C CYS A 50 6.02 -10.08 -15.21
N ARG A 51 6.06 -9.46 -14.03
CA ARG A 51 6.12 -10.18 -12.76
C ARG A 51 4.77 -10.21 -12.06
N THR A 52 4.76 -10.08 -10.75
CA THR A 52 3.57 -10.23 -9.90
C THR A 52 2.85 -8.91 -9.59
N VAL A 53 3.39 -7.78 -10.01
CA VAL A 53 2.80 -6.45 -9.84
C VAL A 53 2.49 -5.86 -11.21
N GLY A 54 1.26 -5.42 -11.41
CA GLY A 54 0.81 -4.66 -12.58
C GLY A 54 0.72 -3.18 -12.23
N ILE A 55 1.24 -2.31 -13.11
CA ILE A 55 1.16 -0.87 -12.96
C ILE A 55 0.49 -0.31 -14.20
N GLU A 56 -0.69 0.29 -14.04
CA GLU A 56 -1.48 0.87 -15.12
C GLU A 56 -1.35 2.40 -15.07
N TYR A 57 -0.68 3.01 -16.04
CA TYR A 57 -0.47 4.45 -16.07
C TYR A 57 -0.55 5.07 -17.47
N MET A 58 -0.69 4.25 -18.51
CA MET A 58 -0.69 4.73 -19.90
C MET A 58 -1.89 5.60 -20.26
N TYR A 59 -2.96 5.56 -19.45
CA TYR A 59 -4.13 6.43 -19.60
C TYR A 59 -3.89 7.87 -19.11
N ILE A 60 -2.83 8.13 -18.36
CA ILE A 60 -2.47 9.48 -17.89
C ILE A 60 -2.14 10.33 -19.12
N ALA A 61 -2.87 11.43 -19.31
CA ALA A 61 -2.72 12.29 -20.47
C ALA A 61 -1.44 13.12 -20.43
N GLU A 62 -1.02 13.56 -19.23
CA GLU A 62 0.14 14.42 -19.05
C GLU A 62 1.45 13.64 -19.25
N PRO A 63 2.29 14.00 -20.27
CA PRO A 63 3.52 13.25 -20.56
C PRO A 63 4.55 13.29 -19.42
N ALA A 64 4.62 14.39 -18.67
CA ALA A 64 5.57 14.54 -17.58
C ALA A 64 5.26 13.58 -16.42
N GLU A 65 3.98 13.39 -16.11
CA GLU A 65 3.54 12.42 -15.08
C GLU A 65 3.85 10.99 -15.52
N ARG A 66 3.54 10.63 -16.77
CA ARG A 66 3.89 9.30 -17.32
C ARG A 66 5.40 9.06 -17.27
N LYS A 67 6.19 10.05 -17.66
CA LYS A 67 7.65 9.94 -17.62
C LYS A 67 8.17 9.74 -16.22
N TRP A 68 7.60 10.45 -15.23
CA TRP A 68 7.96 10.28 -13.83
C TRP A 68 7.71 8.85 -13.35
N ILE A 69 6.55 8.28 -13.67
CA ILE A 69 6.23 6.89 -13.32
C ILE A 69 7.20 5.93 -14.00
N GLN A 70 7.47 6.09 -15.31
CA GLN A 70 8.41 5.27 -16.04
C GLN A 70 9.80 5.28 -15.40
N ASP A 71 10.29 6.46 -15.02
CA ASP A 71 11.60 6.62 -14.39
C ASP A 71 11.71 5.91 -13.03
N HIS A 72 10.59 5.69 -12.35
CA HIS A 72 10.55 4.99 -11.06
C HIS A 72 10.29 3.48 -11.21
N VAL A 73 9.59 3.06 -12.25
CA VAL A 73 9.22 1.65 -12.48
C VAL A 73 10.25 0.93 -13.33
N GLU A 74 10.79 1.58 -14.35
CA GLU A 74 11.71 0.98 -15.34
C GLU A 74 13.18 1.02 -14.88
N VAL A 75 13.42 0.75 -13.62
CA VAL A 75 14.76 0.71 -13.02
C VAL A 75 15.28 -0.70 -12.76
N GLY A 76 14.47 -1.71 -13.03
CA GLY A 76 14.69 -3.10 -12.64
C GLY A 76 14.19 -3.41 -11.23
N ALA A 77 14.13 -4.68 -10.88
CA ALA A 77 13.66 -5.09 -9.56
C ALA A 77 14.59 -4.56 -8.46
N PRO A 78 14.08 -3.75 -7.52
CA PRO A 78 14.88 -3.32 -6.38
C PRO A 78 15.19 -4.53 -5.48
N THR A 79 16.39 -4.58 -4.95
CA THR A 79 16.75 -5.55 -3.92
C THR A 79 16.31 -5.00 -2.57
N THR A 80 15.29 -5.61 -1.98
CA THR A 80 14.82 -5.23 -0.64
C THR A 80 15.88 -5.58 0.41
N PRO A 81 16.36 -4.62 1.23
CA PRO A 81 17.32 -4.90 2.30
C PRO A 81 16.80 -5.94 3.28
N ARG A 82 17.71 -6.69 3.93
CA ARG A 82 17.36 -7.75 4.89
C ARG A 82 16.48 -7.25 6.03
N GLU A 83 16.78 -6.08 6.56
CA GLU A 83 16.03 -5.45 7.66
C GLU A 83 14.58 -5.18 7.23
N GLU A 84 14.39 -4.62 6.05
CA GLU A 84 13.06 -4.37 5.50
C GLU A 84 12.29 -5.67 5.23
N GLN A 85 12.96 -6.73 4.74
CA GLN A 85 12.33 -8.05 4.59
C GLN A 85 11.82 -8.60 5.93
N LEU A 86 12.60 -8.44 7.00
CA LEU A 86 12.22 -8.86 8.34
C LEU A 86 11.06 -8.02 8.89
N ARG A 87 11.07 -6.72 8.63
CA ARG A 87 9.96 -5.82 8.99
C ARG A 87 8.66 -6.24 8.31
N ILE A 88 8.72 -6.47 7.00
CA ILE A 88 7.56 -6.95 6.22
C ILE A 88 7.05 -8.29 6.79
N LEU A 89 7.93 -9.24 7.03
CA LEU A 89 7.57 -10.55 7.60
C LEU A 89 6.90 -10.40 8.98
N LYS A 90 7.42 -9.53 9.85
CA LYS A 90 6.83 -9.25 11.16
C LYS A 90 5.42 -8.68 11.03
N LYS A 91 5.21 -7.75 10.09
CA LYS A 91 3.88 -7.17 9.85
C LYS A 91 2.88 -8.18 9.27
N LEU A 92 3.34 -9.03 8.35
CA LEU A 92 2.52 -10.13 7.82
C LEU A 92 2.11 -11.11 8.92
N ASN A 93 3.06 -11.53 9.76
CA ASN A 93 2.77 -12.42 10.89
C ASN A 93 1.79 -11.77 11.89
N SER A 94 1.91 -10.47 12.17
CA SER A 94 0.98 -9.77 13.04
C SER A 94 -0.42 -9.74 12.47
N ALA A 95 -0.54 -9.50 11.16
CA ALA A 95 -1.83 -9.50 10.47
C ALA A 95 -2.50 -10.88 10.50
N GLU A 96 -1.77 -11.92 10.15
CA GLU A 96 -2.24 -13.31 10.13
C GLU A 96 -2.62 -13.81 11.53
N ALA A 97 -1.76 -13.57 12.51
CA ALA A 97 -2.02 -13.98 13.90
C ALA A 97 -3.30 -13.34 14.46
N PHE A 98 -3.56 -12.07 14.13
CA PHE A 98 -4.77 -11.38 14.53
C PHE A 98 -6.02 -12.00 13.88
N GLU A 99 -5.99 -12.27 12.58
CA GLU A 99 -7.11 -12.93 11.88
C GLU A 99 -7.38 -14.33 12.43
N SER A 100 -6.32 -15.13 12.62
CA SER A 100 -6.41 -16.49 13.16
C SER A 100 -6.98 -16.49 14.60
N PHE A 101 -6.56 -15.53 15.43
CA PHE A 101 -7.10 -15.36 16.78
C PHE A 101 -8.60 -15.04 16.76
N LEU A 102 -9.00 -14.05 15.94
CA LEU A 102 -10.41 -13.69 15.82
C LEU A 102 -11.27 -14.84 15.31
N GLN A 103 -10.75 -15.63 14.38
CA GLN A 103 -11.44 -16.81 13.87
C GLN A 103 -11.68 -17.86 14.93
N THR A 104 -10.70 -18.08 15.78
CA THR A 104 -10.75 -19.10 16.81
C THR A 104 -11.59 -18.67 18.02
N LYS A 105 -11.44 -17.41 18.45
CA LYS A 105 -12.08 -16.91 19.67
C LYS A 105 -13.52 -16.47 19.46
N PHE A 106 -13.83 -15.86 18.32
CA PHE A 106 -15.12 -15.24 18.02
C PHE A 106 -15.84 -15.97 16.87
N VAL A 107 -15.99 -17.27 17.01
CA VAL A 107 -16.65 -18.14 16.02
C VAL A 107 -18.07 -17.66 15.75
N GLY A 108 -18.43 -17.59 14.46
CA GLY A 108 -19.77 -17.18 14.02
C GLY A 108 -20.04 -15.67 14.03
N GLN A 109 -19.14 -14.88 14.58
CA GLN A 109 -19.25 -13.41 14.50
C GLN A 109 -18.75 -12.87 13.14
N LYS A 110 -19.48 -11.91 12.62
CA LYS A 110 -19.11 -11.22 11.37
C LYS A 110 -17.84 -10.37 11.59
N ARG A 111 -16.81 -10.57 10.78
CA ARG A 111 -15.50 -9.93 10.97
C ARG A 111 -14.86 -9.36 9.69
N PHE A 112 -15.33 -9.73 8.50
CA PHE A 112 -14.75 -9.32 7.22
C PHE A 112 -13.21 -9.44 7.20
N SER A 113 -12.75 -10.67 7.25
CA SER A 113 -11.33 -11.04 7.33
C SER A 113 -10.48 -10.43 6.22
N LEU A 114 -9.21 -10.18 6.54
CA LEU A 114 -8.17 -9.73 5.61
C LEU A 114 -7.48 -10.91 4.90
N GLU A 115 -7.90 -12.15 5.15
CA GLU A 115 -7.28 -13.34 4.54
C GLU A 115 -7.09 -13.21 3.03
N GLY A 116 -5.86 -13.48 2.56
CA GLY A 116 -5.44 -13.30 1.18
C GLY A 116 -5.02 -11.87 0.82
N GLY A 117 -5.19 -10.91 1.71
CA GLY A 117 -4.82 -9.51 1.53
C GLY A 117 -3.90 -8.96 2.62
N GLU A 118 -3.19 -9.81 3.36
CA GLU A 118 -2.35 -9.43 4.50
C GLU A 118 -1.24 -8.45 4.13
N SER A 119 -0.83 -8.43 2.87
CA SER A 119 0.13 -7.47 2.31
C SER A 119 -0.30 -6.01 2.44
N VAL A 120 -1.59 -5.72 2.64
CA VAL A 120 -2.10 -4.37 2.91
C VAL A 120 -1.48 -3.79 4.18
N ILE A 121 -1.20 -4.60 5.20
CA ILE A 121 -0.62 -4.12 6.46
C ILE A 121 0.81 -3.61 6.28
N PRO A 122 1.78 -4.38 5.75
CA PRO A 122 3.11 -3.83 5.48
C PRO A 122 3.11 -2.73 4.42
N MET A 123 2.19 -2.75 3.45
CA MET A 123 2.06 -1.69 2.45
C MET A 123 1.66 -0.35 3.11
N LEU A 124 0.64 -0.34 3.95
CA LEU A 124 0.21 0.86 4.69
C LEU A 124 1.29 1.31 5.66
N ASP A 125 1.94 0.39 6.35
CA ASP A 125 3.04 0.69 7.25
C ASP A 125 4.19 1.41 6.52
N ALA A 126 4.59 0.94 5.34
CA ALA A 126 5.61 1.58 4.52
C ALA A 126 5.18 2.97 4.01
N ALA A 127 3.95 3.09 3.51
CA ALA A 127 3.42 4.36 3.00
C ALA A 127 3.30 5.42 4.11
N ILE A 128 2.83 5.04 5.29
CA ILE A 128 2.67 5.96 6.42
C ILE A 128 4.04 6.30 7.04
N SER A 129 4.98 5.36 7.06
CA SER A 129 6.38 5.64 7.45
C SER A 129 6.99 6.70 6.53
N ALA A 130 6.85 6.56 5.22
CA ALA A 130 7.33 7.55 4.26
C ALA A 130 6.64 8.92 4.46
N ALA A 131 5.35 8.94 4.77
CA ALA A 131 4.62 10.16 5.09
C ALA A 131 5.16 10.83 6.37
N ALA A 132 5.42 10.06 7.43
CA ALA A 132 6.00 10.56 8.67
C ALA A 132 7.41 11.12 8.45
N ASP A 133 8.23 10.42 7.67
CA ASP A 133 9.60 10.85 7.33
C ASP A 133 9.62 12.11 6.45
N ALA A 134 8.60 12.29 5.62
CA ALA A 134 8.38 13.52 4.85
C ALA A 134 7.79 14.67 5.69
N GLY A 135 7.55 14.46 6.99
CA GLY A 135 7.02 15.49 7.91
C GLY A 135 5.52 15.78 7.75
N LEU A 136 4.76 14.86 7.18
CA LEU A 136 3.30 15.01 7.08
C LEU A 136 2.67 14.89 8.47
N ASN A 137 1.86 15.89 8.84
CA ASN A 137 1.27 15.99 10.16
C ASN A 137 0.17 14.95 10.42
N GLU A 138 -0.54 14.54 9.38
CA GLU A 138 -1.66 13.62 9.49
C GLU A 138 -1.90 12.86 8.19
N VAL A 139 -2.23 11.58 8.30
CA VAL A 139 -2.70 10.70 7.23
C VAL A 139 -4.16 10.34 7.49
N THR A 140 -5.03 10.56 6.52
CA THR A 140 -6.43 10.16 6.59
C THR A 140 -6.64 8.88 5.80
N ILE A 141 -7.37 7.93 6.38
CA ILE A 141 -7.65 6.62 5.78
C ILE A 141 -9.16 6.45 5.65
N GLY A 142 -9.61 6.12 4.43
CA GLY A 142 -10.98 5.69 4.16
C GLY A 142 -10.95 4.26 3.64
N MET A 143 -11.73 3.40 4.26
CA MET A 143 -11.84 2.02 3.82
C MET A 143 -13.19 1.43 4.25
N PRO A 144 -13.77 0.52 3.46
CA PRO A 144 -14.98 -0.20 3.86
C PRO A 144 -14.65 -1.23 4.96
N HIS A 145 -15.22 -2.38 4.91
CA HIS A 145 -15.21 -3.36 5.99
C HIS A 145 -14.03 -4.36 5.96
N ARG A 146 -13.60 -4.82 4.76
CA ARG A 146 -12.60 -5.89 4.63
C ARG A 146 -11.24 -5.45 5.17
N GLY A 147 -10.74 -6.20 6.14
CA GLY A 147 -9.46 -5.92 6.79
C GLY A 147 -9.47 -4.75 7.76
N ARG A 148 -10.61 -4.08 7.97
CA ARG A 148 -10.68 -2.87 8.80
C ARG A 148 -10.24 -3.10 10.24
N LEU A 149 -10.62 -4.22 10.85
CA LEU A 149 -10.18 -4.56 12.20
C LEU A 149 -8.67 -4.72 12.29
N ASN A 150 -8.07 -5.32 11.27
CA ASN A 150 -6.62 -5.49 11.18
C ASN A 150 -5.90 -4.13 11.04
N VAL A 151 -6.43 -3.24 10.21
CA VAL A 151 -5.90 -1.86 10.07
C VAL A 151 -6.07 -1.08 11.37
N LEU A 152 -7.21 -1.20 12.07
CA LEU A 152 -7.42 -0.58 13.38
C LEU A 152 -6.35 -1.01 14.38
N ALA A 153 -6.04 -2.31 14.46
CA ALA A 153 -5.07 -2.86 15.40
C ALA A 153 -3.61 -2.56 14.98
N ASN A 154 -3.23 -2.93 13.75
CA ASN A 154 -1.83 -2.97 13.34
C ASN A 154 -1.32 -1.66 12.72
N ILE A 155 -2.21 -0.74 12.34
CA ILE A 155 -1.87 0.55 11.72
C ILE A 155 -2.32 1.72 12.58
N ALA A 156 -3.60 1.76 12.96
CA ALA A 156 -4.16 2.91 13.67
C ALA A 156 -3.91 2.87 15.19
N GLY A 157 -3.30 1.78 15.71
CA GLY A 157 -2.90 1.68 17.11
C GLY A 157 -4.03 1.42 18.10
N LYS A 158 -5.20 0.97 17.63
CA LYS A 158 -6.29 0.55 18.52
C LYS A 158 -5.87 -0.72 19.24
N SER A 159 -5.98 -0.73 20.57
CA SER A 159 -5.54 -1.89 21.36
C SER A 159 -6.41 -3.13 21.10
N TYR A 160 -5.79 -4.30 21.14
CA TYR A 160 -6.54 -5.56 21.03
C TYR A 160 -7.62 -5.69 22.10
N GLY A 161 -7.33 -5.22 23.33
CA GLY A 161 -8.30 -5.22 24.42
C GLY A 161 -9.57 -4.42 24.10
N GLN A 162 -9.43 -3.23 23.52
CA GLN A 162 -10.57 -2.42 23.08
C GLN A 162 -11.38 -3.14 21.99
N ILE A 163 -10.69 -3.72 21.00
CA ILE A 163 -11.37 -4.47 19.94
C ILE A 163 -12.12 -5.66 20.51
N PHE A 164 -11.54 -6.42 21.44
CA PHE A 164 -12.19 -7.59 22.03
C PHE A 164 -13.39 -7.22 22.93
N GLN A 165 -13.28 -6.12 23.69
CA GLN A 165 -14.41 -5.59 24.46
C GLN A 165 -15.60 -5.21 23.56
N GLU A 166 -15.31 -4.62 22.40
CA GLU A 166 -16.36 -4.32 21.41
C GLU A 166 -17.00 -5.59 20.83
N PHE A 167 -16.23 -6.68 20.68
CA PHE A 167 -16.78 -7.99 20.30
C PHE A 167 -17.69 -8.58 21.37
N GLU A 168 -17.43 -8.30 22.64
CA GLU A 168 -18.24 -8.73 23.79
C GLU A 168 -19.44 -7.81 24.07
N GLY A 169 -19.61 -6.74 23.28
CA GLY A 169 -20.72 -5.80 23.43
C GLY A 169 -20.47 -4.68 24.44
N ASN A 170 -19.27 -4.58 24.99
CA ASN A 170 -18.88 -3.54 25.92
C ASN A 170 -18.31 -2.34 25.15
N TYR A 171 -19.10 -1.27 25.01
CA TYR A 171 -18.68 -0.04 24.35
C TYR A 171 -18.34 1.03 25.39
N HIS A 172 -17.26 1.77 25.18
CA HIS A 172 -16.96 2.96 25.96
C HIS A 172 -17.82 4.14 25.47
N GLU A 173 -18.60 4.72 26.37
CA GLU A 173 -19.58 5.80 26.09
C GLU A 173 -18.98 7.04 25.39
N ASN A 174 -17.66 7.23 25.45
CA ASN A 174 -16.99 8.42 24.92
C ASN A 174 -16.44 8.28 23.50
N GLU A 175 -16.55 7.12 22.86
CA GLU A 175 -15.91 6.87 21.55
C GLU A 175 -16.87 6.96 20.36
N VAL A 176 -18.20 7.03 20.59
CA VAL A 176 -19.14 6.86 19.50
C VAL A 176 -20.30 7.82 19.53
N HIS A 177 -20.25 8.82 18.69
CA HIS A 177 -21.44 9.49 18.19
C HIS A 177 -21.76 8.98 16.78
N GLY A 178 -22.31 7.79 16.67
CA GLY A 178 -22.79 7.23 15.43
C GLY A 178 -23.72 6.04 15.69
N SER A 179 -24.80 5.95 14.92
CA SER A 179 -25.79 4.87 14.98
C SER A 179 -25.28 3.53 14.41
N GLY A 180 -23.95 3.29 14.43
CA GLY A 180 -23.39 2.05 13.90
C GLY A 180 -23.53 0.91 14.88
N ASP A 181 -24.42 -0.01 14.61
CA ASP A 181 -24.58 -1.28 15.31
C ASP A 181 -23.39 -2.24 15.10
N VAL A 182 -22.38 -1.84 14.36
CA VAL A 182 -21.31 -2.72 13.87
C VAL A 182 -19.95 -2.13 14.19
N LYS A 183 -19.23 -2.79 15.07
CA LYS A 183 -17.91 -2.41 15.59
C LYS A 183 -16.85 -2.03 14.54
N TYR A 184 -16.91 -2.59 13.35
CA TYR A 184 -15.96 -2.24 12.27
C TYR A 184 -16.39 -1.01 11.45
N HIS A 185 -17.55 -0.40 11.72
CA HIS A 185 -17.93 0.88 11.12
C HIS A 185 -17.30 2.09 11.82
N LEU A 186 -16.88 1.91 13.06
CA LEU A 186 -16.31 2.99 13.86
C LEU A 186 -15.00 3.49 13.28
N GLY A 187 -14.81 4.81 13.34
CA GLY A 187 -13.55 5.46 13.06
C GLY A 187 -12.61 5.44 14.27
N THR A 188 -11.38 5.86 14.06
CA THR A 188 -10.42 6.05 15.16
C THR A 188 -9.42 7.14 14.83
N LYS A 189 -8.78 7.66 15.87
CA LYS A 189 -7.62 8.54 15.78
C LYS A 189 -6.47 7.87 16.51
N GLY A 190 -5.29 7.94 15.93
CA GLY A 190 -4.09 7.38 16.51
C GLY A 190 -2.84 8.18 16.17
N VAL A 191 -1.72 7.74 16.68
CA VAL A 191 -0.40 8.24 16.30
C VAL A 191 0.40 7.05 15.81
N PHE A 192 0.94 7.18 14.62
CA PHE A 192 1.85 6.21 14.04
C PHE A 192 3.29 6.67 14.27
N THR A 193 4.15 5.74 14.63
CA THR A 193 5.58 5.98 14.80
C THR A 193 6.34 5.11 13.80
N ALA A 194 7.08 5.74 12.90
CA ALA A 194 7.97 5.07 11.96
C ALA A 194 9.20 4.49 12.68
N GLU A 195 9.93 3.59 12.04
CA GLU A 195 11.19 3.05 12.59
C GLU A 195 12.27 4.13 12.76
N SER A 196 12.24 5.18 11.97
CA SER A 196 13.07 6.38 12.12
C SER A 196 12.82 7.16 13.42
N GLY A 197 11.71 6.88 14.11
CA GLY A 197 11.22 7.64 15.27
C GLY A 197 10.32 8.81 14.91
N ASN A 198 10.16 9.14 13.63
CA ASN A 198 9.24 10.17 13.17
C ASN A 198 7.79 9.73 13.36
N THR A 199 6.91 10.69 13.64
CA THR A 199 5.50 10.40 13.94
C THR A 199 4.57 11.16 13.02
N THR A 200 3.42 10.55 12.72
CA THR A 200 2.31 11.21 12.05
C THR A 200 0.99 10.80 12.71
N LYS A 201 0.01 11.67 12.70
CA LYS A 201 -1.33 11.33 13.18
C LYS A 201 -2.04 10.47 12.15
N ILE A 202 -2.83 9.51 12.61
CA ILE A 202 -3.73 8.75 11.76
C ILE A 202 -5.16 9.11 12.10
N TYR A 203 -5.95 9.33 11.08
CA TYR A 203 -7.39 9.44 11.16
C TYR A 203 -8.04 8.41 10.25
N LEU A 204 -8.63 7.36 10.82
CA LEU A 204 -9.44 6.40 10.09
C LEU A 204 -10.90 6.84 10.15
N ALA A 205 -11.46 7.23 9.01
CA ALA A 205 -12.83 7.70 8.93
C ALA A 205 -13.84 6.58 9.24
N ALA A 206 -14.94 6.93 9.91
CA ALA A 206 -16.08 6.02 10.06
C ALA A 206 -16.66 5.66 8.67
N ASN A 207 -17.21 4.46 8.51
CA ASN A 207 -17.72 3.97 7.24
C ASN A 207 -18.96 3.08 7.43
N PRO A 208 -20.04 3.29 6.68
CA PRO A 208 -21.25 2.45 6.75
C PRO A 208 -21.12 1.11 6.01
N SER A 209 -19.93 0.68 5.62
CA SER A 209 -19.60 -0.52 4.83
C SER A 209 -20.13 -0.53 3.39
N HIS A 210 -20.67 0.57 2.89
CA HIS A 210 -21.00 0.71 1.48
C HIS A 210 -19.72 1.03 0.69
N LEU A 211 -19.44 0.25 -0.33
CA LEU A 211 -18.26 0.45 -1.19
C LEU A 211 -18.30 1.85 -1.82
N GLU A 212 -17.15 2.52 -1.84
CA GLU A 212 -16.95 3.85 -2.42
C GLU A 212 -17.68 5.02 -1.72
N ALA A 213 -18.66 4.75 -0.85
CA ALA A 213 -19.44 5.80 -0.16
C ALA A 213 -18.56 6.70 0.73
N VAL A 214 -17.44 6.20 1.25
CA VAL A 214 -16.50 6.96 2.07
C VAL A 214 -15.62 7.89 1.25
N ASN A 215 -15.43 7.64 -0.05
CA ASN A 215 -14.48 8.39 -0.88
C ASN A 215 -14.74 9.90 -0.85
N PRO A 216 -15.92 10.42 -1.22
CA PRO A 216 -16.17 11.86 -1.18
C PRO A 216 -16.15 12.43 0.24
N VAL A 217 -16.50 11.65 1.25
CA VAL A 217 -16.42 12.06 2.66
C VAL A 217 -14.96 12.22 3.08
N LEU A 218 -14.10 11.28 2.71
CA LEU A 218 -12.67 11.32 3.00
C LEU A 218 -11.99 12.52 2.33
N GLU A 219 -12.29 12.77 1.06
CA GLU A 219 -11.80 13.92 0.30
C GLU A 219 -12.21 15.24 0.98
N GLY A 220 -13.46 15.36 1.41
CA GLY A 220 -13.95 16.52 2.13
C GLY A 220 -13.28 16.73 3.49
N ILE A 221 -13.03 15.64 4.24
CA ILE A 221 -12.28 15.68 5.51
C ILE A 221 -10.84 16.13 5.27
N THR A 222 -10.19 15.57 4.26
CA THR A 222 -8.80 15.90 3.90
C THR A 222 -8.68 17.36 3.49
N ARG A 223 -9.58 17.83 2.64
CA ARG A 223 -9.63 19.23 2.22
C ARG A 223 -9.82 20.19 3.38
N ALA A 224 -10.77 19.90 4.26
CA ALA A 224 -11.01 20.72 5.45
C ALA A 224 -9.78 20.80 6.38
N LYS A 225 -9.01 19.73 6.49
CA LYS A 225 -7.75 19.71 7.27
C LYS A 225 -6.66 20.54 6.59
N GLN A 226 -6.50 20.43 5.28
CA GLN A 226 -5.57 21.26 4.50
C GLN A 226 -5.89 22.76 4.63
N ASP A 227 -7.16 23.14 4.53
CA ASP A 227 -7.59 24.52 4.67
C ASP A 227 -7.32 25.09 6.08
N LYS A 228 -7.40 24.25 7.13
CA LYS A 228 -7.05 24.66 8.50
C LYS A 228 -5.56 24.90 8.66
N ILE A 229 -4.71 24.07 8.04
CA ILE A 229 -3.24 24.26 8.06
C ILE A 229 -2.88 25.57 7.36
N GLY A 230 -3.50 25.89 6.22
CA GLY A 230 -3.28 27.14 5.50
C GLY A 230 -3.70 28.39 6.28
N ARG A 231 -4.67 28.29 7.19
CA ARG A 231 -5.14 29.41 8.03
C ARG A 231 -4.30 29.65 9.28
N ALA A 232 -3.46 28.71 9.67
CA ALA A 232 -2.59 28.87 10.84
C ALA A 232 -1.37 29.79 10.57
N HIS A 233 -1.21 30.26 9.35
CA HIS A 233 -0.11 31.12 8.91
C HIS A 233 -0.59 32.52 8.40
N VAL A 234 -1.81 32.91 8.72
CA VAL A 234 -2.33 34.26 8.43
C VAL A 234 -2.47 35.06 9.71
#